data_0c3d42c72f3929c2e752c86f189741a2
#
_entry.id   0c3d42c72f3929c2e752c86f189741a2
#
_cell.length_a   1.000
_cell.length_b   1.000
_cell.length_c   1.000
_cell.angle_alpha   90.00
_cell.angle_beta   90.00
_cell.angle_gamma   90.00
#
_symmetry.space_group_name_H-M   'P 1'
#
loop_
_entity.id
_entity.type
_entity.pdbx_description
1 polymer ?
#
loop_
_entity_poly.entity_id
_entity_poly.type
_entity_poly.pdbx_seq_one_letter_code
_entity_poly.pdbx_strand_id
1 'polypeptide(L)'
;MNLRETSVGLIAALAAAAGAVSGCGGGAPEEEQVAIAESGWQRFTGEFIEDLFDAEPTRAVWAGRHEFDGQLQDVSARAIRERGNVLRRYARRAQEEFSADTLSPEQDLERRHLVSSIEGMLFSVEVAEYHLRNPAWYAGPLSPSVYVSREYAPKDERLAALTAHLQEVPAYLEQMRGTLEPPFPRPFVRTALVNFGGLASHLEDDAPGLFADVADEDLQAAFAEALAPAVQALREVETWLELRLEDAIGDFALGEERYRELLWRRYRIDLDWKTLKGVAQADLARNLELLRNTCKLIDPEITITDCAAMVRDDKPGQGAVARANEQLPELKEFLVQADIIGIPSDETAFVAEAPAYRRTNSAYIEIPGAYEEGLPAIYYIAGPDPEWPPEVQRQYVPGEADLLNTSVHEVWPGHFLHSLYVKRSGNRMGKIFWNAMLSEGWAHYTEELMQEAGLGEGKPLLRVGQILDALMRDVRFLSSIGLHVEGMGVETSQRMFAELAYLDPGNAQQQALRGTYDPDYFVYTLGKLIIVKMRQDWTAERGGRAAWKEFHEQLLSLGSAPLPALREAMMGPDDPGPLL
;
A
#
# COMPACT_ATOMS: atom_id res chain seq x y z
N MET A 1 -27.88 -27.36 -49.66
CA MET A 1 -28.79 -28.49 -49.46
C MET A 1 -29.16 -28.42 -47.98
N ASN A 2 -30.18 -27.65 -47.62
CA ASN A 2 -31.55 -28.02 -47.21
C ASN A 2 -31.57 -29.06 -46.08
N LEU A 3 -32.19 -28.93 -44.92
CA LEU A 3 -33.47 -28.37 -44.43
C LEU A 3 -33.36 -28.36 -42.88
N ARG A 4 -33.80 -27.33 -42.13
CA ARG A 4 -35.17 -27.13 -41.56
C ARG A 4 -35.69 -28.36 -40.80
N GLU A 5 -36.27 -28.34 -39.62
CA GLU A 5 -37.28 -27.53 -38.93
C GLU A 5 -37.49 -28.08 -37.49
N THR A 6 -37.77 -27.21 -36.56
CA THR A 6 -38.97 -27.01 -35.70
C THR A 6 -39.47 -28.07 -34.76
N SER A 7 -39.75 -27.70 -33.49
CA SER A 7 -41.04 -27.79 -32.73
C SER A 7 -40.76 -27.55 -31.24
N VAL A 8 -41.20 -26.50 -30.58
CA VAL A 8 -42.50 -26.09 -30.00
C VAL A 8 -43.15 -27.10 -29.03
N GLY A 9 -43.22 -26.67 -27.77
CA GLY A 9 -44.40 -26.76 -26.90
C GLY A 9 -44.43 -27.80 -25.84
N LEU A 10 -44.57 -27.52 -24.58
CA LEU A 10 -45.87 -27.54 -23.88
C LEU A 10 -45.72 -27.10 -22.40
N ILE A 11 -46.61 -26.18 -22.02
CA ILE A 11 -46.93 -25.73 -20.66
C ILE A 11 -47.83 -26.82 -20.00
N ALA A 12 -47.59 -27.09 -18.73
CA ALA A 12 -48.64 -27.64 -17.87
C ALA A 12 -48.50 -27.08 -16.45
N ALA A 13 -49.47 -26.22 -16.11
CA ALA A 13 -49.76 -25.80 -14.74
C ALA A 13 -50.53 -26.91 -14.00
N LEU A 14 -50.28 -27.07 -12.72
CA LEU A 14 -51.21 -27.72 -11.81
C LEU A 14 -51.29 -26.94 -10.50
N ALA A 15 -52.49 -26.51 -10.19
CA ALA A 15 -52.86 -25.74 -9.02
C ALA A 15 -53.34 -26.66 -7.86
N ALA A 16 -53.13 -26.18 -6.66
CA ALA A 16 -53.93 -26.21 -5.43
C ALA A 16 -54.26 -27.52 -4.75
N ALA A 17 -53.83 -27.63 -3.47
CA ALA A 17 -54.72 -28.05 -2.39
C ALA A 17 -54.36 -27.32 -1.10
N ALA A 18 -55.28 -26.53 -0.57
CA ALA A 18 -55.25 -25.88 0.72
C ALA A 18 -55.52 -26.88 1.85
N GLY A 19 -54.73 -26.83 2.90
CA GLY A 19 -54.98 -27.53 4.18
C GLY A 19 -54.61 -26.58 5.32
N ALA A 20 -55.62 -25.95 5.91
CA ALA A 20 -55.49 -25.14 7.12
C ALA A 20 -55.23 -26.02 8.33
N VAL A 21 -54.15 -25.75 9.07
CA VAL A 21 -54.02 -26.14 10.48
C VAL A 21 -53.52 -24.89 11.25
N SER A 22 -54.39 -24.39 12.10
CA SER A 22 -54.04 -23.38 13.13
C SER A 22 -53.15 -24.03 14.20
N GLY A 23 -52.09 -23.37 14.57
CA GLY A 23 -51.26 -23.73 15.72
C GLY A 23 -50.19 -22.71 16.03
N CYS A 24 -50.46 -21.86 17.00
CA CYS A 24 -49.61 -21.17 17.99
C CYS A 24 -48.15 -20.82 17.68
N GLY A 25 -47.88 -19.50 17.75
CA GLY A 25 -46.72 -18.84 18.40
C GLY A 25 -45.37 -19.55 18.28
N GLY A 26 -44.60 -19.18 17.26
CA GLY A 26 -43.17 -19.44 17.18
C GLY A 26 -42.53 -18.22 16.56
N GLY A 27 -41.59 -17.60 17.27
CA GLY A 27 -40.78 -16.50 16.73
C GLY A 27 -40.09 -16.95 15.43
N ALA A 28 -39.82 -16.01 14.56
CA ALA A 28 -39.09 -16.28 13.32
C ALA A 28 -37.78 -17.01 13.66
N PRO A 29 -37.36 -18.00 12.87
CA PRO A 29 -36.11 -18.72 13.12
C PRO A 29 -34.93 -17.78 13.18
N GLU A 30 -33.94 -18.08 14.03
CA GLU A 30 -32.68 -17.30 14.12
C GLU A 30 -32.04 -17.03 12.74
N GLU A 31 -32.18 -17.95 11.80
CA GLU A 31 -31.71 -17.82 10.40
C GLU A 31 -32.35 -16.63 9.65
N GLU A 32 -33.61 -16.33 9.91
CA GLU A 32 -34.30 -15.21 9.26
C GLU A 32 -33.87 -13.85 9.85
N GLN A 33 -33.49 -13.80 11.11
CA GLN A 33 -32.93 -12.59 11.74
C GLN A 33 -31.48 -12.33 11.31
N VAL A 34 -30.66 -13.38 11.17
CA VAL A 34 -29.28 -13.28 10.65
C VAL A 34 -29.30 -12.83 9.20
N ALA A 35 -30.14 -13.36 8.35
CA ALA A 35 -30.27 -12.96 6.95
C ALA A 35 -30.72 -11.49 6.80
N ILE A 36 -31.60 -10.99 7.69
CA ILE A 36 -32.03 -9.59 7.70
C ILE A 36 -30.87 -8.66 8.15
N ALA A 37 -30.10 -9.06 9.17
CA ALA A 37 -28.95 -8.32 9.65
C ALA A 37 -27.83 -8.26 8.59
N GLU A 38 -27.54 -9.36 7.92
CA GLU A 38 -26.63 -9.47 6.78
C GLU A 38 -27.03 -8.51 5.65
N SER A 39 -28.27 -8.53 5.21
CA SER A 39 -28.81 -7.58 4.23
C SER A 39 -28.68 -6.13 4.68
N GLY A 40 -28.85 -5.81 5.96
CA GLY A 40 -28.68 -4.46 6.53
C GLY A 40 -27.23 -3.99 6.43
N TRP A 41 -26.29 -4.81 6.85
CA TRP A 41 -24.86 -4.51 6.80
C TRP A 41 -24.34 -4.34 5.36
N GLN A 42 -24.70 -5.23 4.46
CA GLN A 42 -24.29 -5.14 3.05
C GLN A 42 -24.79 -3.87 2.38
N ARG A 43 -26.02 -3.45 2.68
CA ARG A 43 -26.56 -2.19 2.18
C ARG A 43 -25.81 -1.00 2.75
N PHE A 44 -25.58 -0.97 4.06
CA PHE A 44 -24.86 0.10 4.75
C PHE A 44 -23.44 0.29 4.19
N THR A 45 -22.69 -0.80 4.00
CA THR A 45 -21.33 -0.70 3.44
C THR A 45 -21.34 -0.37 1.96
N GLY A 46 -22.37 -0.77 1.21
CA GLY A 46 -22.58 -0.34 -0.18
C GLY A 46 -22.82 1.17 -0.27
N GLU A 47 -23.72 1.72 0.54
CA GLU A 47 -23.96 3.16 0.64
C GLU A 47 -22.69 3.93 1.00
N PHE A 48 -21.93 3.43 1.96
CA PHE A 48 -20.64 4.05 2.32
C PHE A 48 -19.64 4.09 1.17
N ILE A 49 -19.52 2.99 0.41
CA ILE A 49 -18.58 2.90 -0.71
C ILE A 49 -18.93 3.91 -1.81
N GLU A 50 -20.20 3.97 -2.20
CA GLU A 50 -20.65 4.91 -3.22
C GLU A 50 -20.48 6.37 -2.76
N ASP A 51 -20.90 6.72 -1.54
CA ASP A 51 -20.70 8.07 -0.97
C ASP A 51 -19.20 8.45 -0.89
N LEU A 52 -18.32 7.47 -0.61
CA LEU A 52 -16.88 7.68 -0.59
C LEU A 52 -16.33 7.94 -1.99
N PHE A 53 -16.76 7.17 -2.98
CA PHE A 53 -16.31 7.30 -4.35
C PHE A 53 -16.80 8.60 -5.01
N ASP A 54 -18.04 8.99 -4.73
CA ASP A 54 -18.56 10.31 -5.14
C ASP A 54 -17.75 11.47 -4.52
N ALA A 55 -17.31 11.32 -3.26
CA ALA A 55 -16.51 12.34 -2.58
C ALA A 55 -15.01 12.30 -2.93
N GLU A 56 -14.48 11.15 -3.33
CA GLU A 56 -13.08 10.89 -3.69
C GLU A 56 -12.99 10.10 -5.01
N PRO A 57 -13.39 10.70 -6.16
CA PRO A 57 -13.44 9.99 -7.45
C PRO A 57 -12.10 9.40 -7.86
N THR A 58 -10.98 10.02 -7.52
CA THR A 58 -9.65 9.43 -7.80
C THR A 58 -9.43 8.11 -7.05
N ARG A 59 -10.00 7.94 -5.86
CA ARG A 59 -9.98 6.66 -5.14
C ARG A 59 -10.80 5.60 -5.89
N ALA A 60 -11.95 5.97 -6.44
CA ALA A 60 -12.76 5.08 -7.26
C ALA A 60 -12.00 4.61 -8.51
N VAL A 61 -11.36 5.54 -9.23
CA VAL A 61 -10.51 5.24 -10.40
C VAL A 61 -9.37 4.28 -10.03
N TRP A 62 -8.67 4.52 -8.92
CA TRP A 62 -7.62 3.62 -8.44
C TRP A 62 -8.15 2.22 -8.08
N ALA A 63 -9.37 2.15 -7.57
CA ALA A 63 -10.04 0.88 -7.27
C ALA A 63 -10.55 0.14 -8.53
N GLY A 64 -10.55 0.80 -9.71
CA GLY A 64 -11.01 0.25 -10.99
C GLY A 64 -12.47 0.58 -11.31
N ARG A 65 -13.04 1.65 -10.73
CA ARG A 65 -14.38 2.19 -11.01
C ARG A 65 -14.24 3.30 -12.06
N HIS A 66 -14.15 2.91 -13.33
CA HIS A 66 -13.81 3.81 -14.45
C HIS A 66 -14.93 4.75 -14.88
N GLU A 67 -16.14 4.61 -14.34
CA GLU A 67 -17.20 5.61 -14.48
C GLU A 67 -16.88 6.95 -13.80
N PHE A 68 -15.84 6.97 -12.94
CA PHE A 68 -15.31 8.18 -12.30
C PHE A 68 -14.08 8.76 -13.02
N ASP A 69 -13.68 8.18 -14.15
CA ASP A 69 -12.51 8.64 -14.90
C ASP A 69 -12.57 10.14 -15.21
N GLY A 70 -11.43 10.79 -15.13
CA GLY A 70 -11.26 12.21 -15.40
C GLY A 70 -11.67 13.15 -14.26
N GLN A 71 -12.34 12.67 -13.22
CA GLN A 71 -12.82 13.51 -12.13
C GLN A 71 -11.77 13.69 -11.03
N LEU A 72 -11.69 14.90 -10.47
CA LEU A 72 -10.93 15.22 -9.26
C LEU A 72 -11.89 15.63 -8.14
N GLN A 73 -11.51 15.30 -6.90
CA GLN A 73 -12.28 15.69 -5.72
C GLN A 73 -12.16 17.18 -5.41
N ASP A 74 -13.23 17.78 -4.87
CA ASP A 74 -13.17 19.11 -4.27
C ASP A 74 -12.29 19.09 -3.00
N VAL A 75 -11.19 19.84 -3.01
CA VAL A 75 -10.23 19.96 -1.90
C VAL A 75 -10.29 21.31 -1.21
N SER A 76 -11.37 22.06 -1.42
CA SER A 76 -11.63 23.26 -0.64
C SER A 76 -11.79 22.93 0.85
N ALA A 77 -11.42 23.88 1.71
CA ALA A 77 -11.57 23.73 3.17
C ALA A 77 -13.01 23.39 3.59
N ARG A 78 -14.02 23.85 2.81
CA ARG A 78 -15.42 23.51 3.04
C ARG A 78 -15.68 22.03 2.76
N ALA A 79 -15.28 21.54 1.56
CA ALA A 79 -15.52 20.15 1.16
C ALA A 79 -14.81 19.17 2.08
N ILE A 80 -13.57 19.45 2.48
CA ILE A 80 -12.81 18.63 3.43
C ILE A 80 -13.55 18.52 4.78
N ARG A 81 -14.08 19.63 5.32
CA ARG A 81 -14.86 19.59 6.56
C ARG A 81 -16.17 18.81 6.41
N GLU A 82 -16.90 19.01 5.30
CA GLU A 82 -18.15 18.28 5.01
C GLU A 82 -17.89 16.78 4.91
N ARG A 83 -16.83 16.37 4.22
CA ARG A 83 -16.38 14.96 4.13
C ARG A 83 -16.05 14.39 5.51
N GLY A 84 -15.32 15.12 6.35
CA GLY A 84 -15.05 14.71 7.73
C GLY A 84 -16.32 14.48 8.55
N ASN A 85 -17.37 15.33 8.36
CA ASN A 85 -18.68 15.14 9.02
C ASN A 85 -19.38 13.86 8.53
N VAL A 86 -19.32 13.57 7.22
CA VAL A 86 -19.88 12.35 6.64
C VAL A 86 -19.18 11.13 7.20
N LEU A 87 -17.85 11.10 7.19
CA LEU A 87 -17.05 10.00 7.73
C LEU A 87 -17.36 9.73 9.22
N ARG A 88 -17.41 10.76 10.05
CA ARG A 88 -17.80 10.61 11.48
C ARG A 88 -19.20 10.02 11.65
N ARG A 89 -20.14 10.41 10.79
CA ARG A 89 -21.50 9.85 10.80
C ARG A 89 -21.49 8.35 10.47
N TYR A 90 -20.73 7.94 9.46
CA TYR A 90 -20.59 6.53 9.09
C TYR A 90 -19.92 5.71 10.19
N ALA A 91 -18.81 6.19 10.77
CA ALA A 91 -18.13 5.49 11.87
C ALA A 91 -19.06 5.29 13.07
N ARG A 92 -19.80 6.32 13.46
CA ARG A 92 -20.78 6.24 14.57
C ARG A 92 -21.90 5.26 14.23
N ARG A 93 -22.52 5.34 13.05
CA ARG A 93 -23.57 4.42 12.62
C ARG A 93 -23.08 2.97 12.60
N ALA A 94 -21.89 2.72 12.11
CA ALA A 94 -21.29 1.38 12.12
C ALA A 94 -21.13 0.80 13.53
N GLN A 95 -20.92 1.64 14.54
CA GLN A 95 -20.78 1.23 15.94
C GLN A 95 -22.12 1.12 16.67
N GLU A 96 -23.09 2.00 16.39
CA GLU A 96 -24.35 2.08 17.11
C GLU A 96 -25.45 1.18 16.52
N GLU A 97 -25.51 1.04 15.19
CA GLU A 97 -26.55 0.28 14.48
C GLU A 97 -26.17 -1.20 14.27
N PHE A 98 -24.86 -1.53 14.31
CA PHE A 98 -24.34 -2.87 14.03
C PHE A 98 -23.42 -3.35 15.16
N SER A 99 -23.94 -4.17 16.06
CA SER A 99 -23.15 -4.79 17.13
C SER A 99 -22.55 -6.13 16.69
N ALA A 100 -21.47 -6.56 17.34
CA ALA A 100 -20.86 -7.87 17.10
C ALA A 100 -21.85 -9.04 17.27
N ASP A 101 -22.85 -8.90 18.17
CA ASP A 101 -23.87 -9.93 18.41
C ASP A 101 -24.88 -10.08 17.26
N THR A 102 -24.95 -9.10 16.35
CA THR A 102 -25.90 -9.07 15.22
C THR A 102 -25.23 -9.31 13.88
N LEU A 103 -23.91 -9.40 13.84
CA LEU A 103 -23.10 -9.59 12.63
C LEU A 103 -22.46 -10.98 12.66
N SER A 104 -22.18 -11.54 11.46
CA SER A 104 -21.27 -12.68 11.38
C SER A 104 -19.83 -12.25 11.79
N PRO A 105 -18.96 -13.19 12.19
CA PRO A 105 -17.56 -12.87 12.53
C PRO A 105 -16.84 -12.11 11.41
N GLU A 106 -17.08 -12.45 10.16
CA GLU A 106 -16.49 -11.81 8.98
C GLU A 106 -17.02 -10.38 8.82
N GLN A 107 -18.32 -10.17 9.05
CA GLN A 107 -18.94 -8.85 9.00
C GLN A 107 -18.49 -7.96 10.15
N ASP A 108 -18.28 -8.50 11.35
CA ASP A 108 -17.72 -7.74 12.47
C ASP A 108 -16.26 -7.35 12.20
N LEU A 109 -15.48 -8.24 11.60
CA LEU A 109 -14.12 -7.89 11.16
C LEU A 109 -14.16 -6.77 10.11
N GLU A 110 -15.06 -6.86 9.12
CA GLU A 110 -15.26 -5.80 8.11
C GLU A 110 -15.68 -4.47 8.75
N ARG A 111 -16.58 -4.50 9.76
CA ARG A 111 -17.00 -3.32 10.52
C ARG A 111 -15.82 -2.67 11.26
N ARG A 112 -15.00 -3.46 11.93
CA ARG A 112 -13.79 -2.97 12.61
C ARG A 112 -12.79 -2.38 11.62
N HIS A 113 -12.65 -2.98 10.44
CA HIS A 113 -11.82 -2.46 9.36
C HIS A 113 -12.37 -1.11 8.86
N LEU A 114 -13.65 -1.02 8.56
CA LEU A 114 -14.32 0.22 8.15
C LEU A 114 -14.08 1.36 9.16
N VAL A 115 -14.34 1.10 10.44
CA VAL A 115 -14.18 2.12 11.50
C VAL A 115 -12.73 2.57 11.61
N SER A 116 -11.76 1.63 11.57
CA SER A 116 -10.33 1.97 11.62
C SER A 116 -9.89 2.79 10.39
N SER A 117 -10.38 2.45 9.20
CA SER A 117 -10.07 3.18 7.97
C SER A 117 -10.61 4.61 8.02
N ILE A 118 -11.86 4.78 8.46
CA ILE A 118 -12.46 6.11 8.65
C ILE A 118 -11.67 6.92 9.68
N GLU A 119 -11.32 6.34 10.82
CA GLU A 119 -10.56 7.05 11.86
C GLU A 119 -9.13 7.40 11.37
N GLY A 120 -8.52 6.57 10.54
CA GLY A 120 -7.24 6.89 9.86
C GLY A 120 -7.35 8.06 8.88
N MET A 121 -8.46 8.15 8.14
CA MET A 121 -8.73 9.31 7.27
C MET A 121 -8.94 10.58 8.11
N LEU A 122 -9.73 10.49 9.17
CA LEU A 122 -9.97 11.60 10.11
C LEU A 122 -8.68 12.03 10.84
N PHE A 123 -7.79 11.10 11.18
CA PHE A 123 -6.48 11.44 11.74
C PHE A 123 -5.71 12.40 10.83
N SER A 124 -5.67 12.12 9.54
CA SER A 124 -4.94 12.95 8.57
C SER A 124 -5.44 14.39 8.50
N VAL A 125 -6.75 14.59 8.70
CA VAL A 125 -7.40 15.89 8.60
C VAL A 125 -7.51 16.59 9.97
N GLU A 126 -7.91 15.86 11.02
CA GLU A 126 -8.25 16.48 12.31
C GLU A 126 -7.10 16.54 13.31
N VAL A 127 -6.15 15.63 13.22
CA VAL A 127 -5.04 15.49 14.18
C VAL A 127 -3.71 15.93 13.56
N ALA A 128 -3.36 15.38 12.41
CA ALA A 128 -2.13 15.74 11.68
C ALA A 128 -2.29 17.04 10.87
N GLU A 129 -3.52 17.44 10.57
CA GLU A 129 -3.87 18.66 9.82
C GLU A 129 -3.11 18.78 8.48
N TYR A 130 -2.89 17.62 7.81
CA TYR A 130 -2.08 17.60 6.58
C TYR A 130 -2.67 18.49 5.48
N HIS A 131 -3.99 18.61 5.40
CA HIS A 131 -4.65 19.47 4.43
C HIS A 131 -4.35 20.97 4.61
N LEU A 132 -3.92 21.41 5.79
CA LEU A 132 -3.53 22.80 6.06
C LEU A 132 -2.03 23.02 5.94
N ARG A 133 -1.20 22.02 6.26
CA ARG A 133 0.25 22.22 6.46
C ARG A 133 1.16 21.40 5.54
N ASN A 134 0.62 20.46 4.76
CA ASN A 134 1.42 19.59 3.91
C ASN A 134 1.02 19.70 2.42
N PRO A 135 1.69 20.56 1.63
CA PRO A 135 1.39 20.69 0.21
C PRO A 135 1.51 19.34 -0.55
N ALA A 136 2.45 18.48 -0.17
CA ALA A 136 2.64 17.19 -0.83
C ALA A 136 1.43 16.23 -0.67
N TRP A 137 0.57 16.45 0.34
CA TRP A 137 -0.64 15.67 0.56
C TRP A 137 -1.63 15.71 -0.62
N TYR A 138 -1.57 16.78 -1.40
CA TYR A 138 -2.43 17.01 -2.56
C TYR A 138 -1.92 16.40 -3.87
N ALA A 139 -0.69 15.88 -3.91
CA ALA A 139 -0.09 15.42 -5.17
C ALA A 139 -0.66 14.08 -5.67
N GLY A 140 -1.06 13.18 -4.74
CA GLY A 140 -1.52 11.83 -5.08
C GLY A 140 -2.68 11.79 -6.08
N PRO A 141 -3.78 12.54 -5.86
CA PRO A 141 -4.92 12.58 -6.76
C PRO A 141 -4.61 13.04 -8.18
N LEU A 142 -3.53 13.79 -8.38
CA LEU A 142 -3.12 14.30 -9.70
C LEU A 142 -2.32 13.29 -10.54
N SER A 143 -2.02 12.11 -9.99
CA SER A 143 -1.23 11.11 -10.73
C SER A 143 -2.00 10.58 -11.93
N PRO A 144 -1.44 10.64 -13.15
CA PRO A 144 -2.06 10.10 -14.36
C PRO A 144 -1.87 8.59 -14.50
N SER A 145 -1.21 7.90 -13.54
CA SER A 145 -0.66 6.56 -13.74
C SER A 145 -1.70 5.52 -14.15
N VAL A 146 -2.95 5.60 -13.65
CA VAL A 146 -4.01 4.68 -14.06
C VAL A 146 -4.26 4.76 -15.56
N TYR A 147 -4.32 5.97 -16.11
CA TYR A 147 -4.61 6.20 -17.54
C TYR A 147 -3.43 5.81 -18.44
N VAL A 148 -2.19 5.96 -17.97
CA VAL A 148 -0.99 5.71 -18.78
C VAL A 148 -0.43 4.30 -18.62
N SER A 149 -0.55 3.68 -17.44
CA SER A 149 0.10 2.41 -17.14
C SER A 149 -0.83 1.20 -17.24
N ARG A 150 -2.12 1.35 -16.94
CA ARG A 150 -3.09 0.24 -16.95
C ARG A 150 -3.82 0.15 -18.31
N GLU A 151 -3.89 -1.06 -18.85
CA GLU A 151 -4.59 -1.31 -20.12
C GLU A 151 -6.05 -1.74 -19.88
N TYR A 152 -6.77 -1.00 -19.02
CA TYR A 152 -8.16 -1.29 -18.65
C TYR A 152 -9.17 -1.02 -19.77
N ALA A 153 -8.80 -0.18 -20.75
CA ALA A 153 -9.62 0.21 -21.88
C ALA A 153 -8.74 0.47 -23.12
N PRO A 154 -9.31 0.59 -24.33
CA PRO A 154 -8.60 1.07 -25.51
C PRO A 154 -7.87 2.39 -25.26
N LYS A 155 -6.77 2.60 -25.97
CA LYS A 155 -5.87 3.74 -25.70
C LYS A 155 -6.55 5.11 -25.95
N ASP A 156 -7.47 5.20 -26.90
CA ASP A 156 -8.27 6.39 -27.17
C ASP A 156 -9.24 6.71 -26.02
N GLU A 157 -9.89 5.72 -25.44
CA GLU A 157 -10.74 5.90 -24.25
C GLU A 157 -9.92 6.38 -23.06
N ARG A 158 -8.72 5.79 -22.82
CA ARG A 158 -7.80 6.22 -21.76
C ARG A 158 -7.26 7.63 -21.98
N LEU A 159 -7.00 8.02 -23.25
CA LEU A 159 -6.61 9.38 -23.59
C LEU A 159 -7.74 10.38 -23.32
N ALA A 160 -9.00 10.02 -23.63
CA ALA A 160 -10.16 10.85 -23.31
C ALA A 160 -10.31 11.05 -21.79
N ALA A 161 -10.12 9.99 -21.00
CA ALA A 161 -10.14 10.04 -19.54
C ALA A 161 -9.02 10.93 -18.98
N LEU A 162 -7.79 10.77 -19.48
CA LEU A 162 -6.66 11.63 -19.11
C LEU A 162 -6.92 13.09 -19.49
N THR A 163 -7.49 13.34 -20.67
CA THR A 163 -7.84 14.69 -21.13
C THR A 163 -8.80 15.37 -20.15
N ALA A 164 -9.86 14.67 -19.75
CA ALA A 164 -10.82 15.16 -18.76
C ALA A 164 -10.14 15.43 -17.40
N HIS A 165 -9.28 14.52 -16.94
CA HIS A 165 -8.50 14.69 -15.71
C HIS A 165 -7.62 15.96 -15.75
N LEU A 166 -6.93 16.19 -16.86
CA LEU A 166 -6.06 17.37 -17.02
C LEU A 166 -6.84 18.69 -17.01
N GLN A 167 -8.08 18.69 -17.50
CA GLN A 167 -8.94 19.87 -17.46
C GLN A 167 -9.28 20.31 -16.03
N GLU A 168 -9.34 19.38 -15.07
CA GLU A 168 -9.65 19.66 -13.67
C GLU A 168 -8.41 20.13 -12.86
N VAL A 169 -7.19 19.85 -13.33
CA VAL A 169 -5.93 20.13 -12.58
C VAL A 169 -5.79 21.60 -12.16
N PRO A 170 -6.04 22.61 -13.02
CA PRO A 170 -5.89 24.01 -12.62
C PRO A 170 -6.81 24.42 -11.46
N ALA A 171 -8.09 24.00 -11.52
CA ALA A 171 -9.08 24.31 -10.48
C ALA A 171 -8.73 23.60 -9.14
N TYR A 172 -8.30 22.34 -9.21
CA TYR A 172 -7.85 21.58 -8.05
C TYR A 172 -6.65 22.29 -7.35
N LEU A 173 -5.65 22.72 -8.10
CA LEU A 173 -4.47 23.39 -7.55
C LEU A 173 -4.80 24.80 -6.99
N GLU A 174 -5.78 25.50 -7.54
CA GLU A 174 -6.29 26.73 -6.96
C GLU A 174 -6.97 26.48 -5.60
N GLN A 175 -7.83 25.47 -5.51
CA GLN A 175 -8.47 25.07 -4.25
C GLN A 175 -7.42 24.65 -3.20
N MET A 176 -6.40 23.87 -3.59
CA MET A 176 -5.28 23.50 -2.74
C MET A 176 -4.59 24.75 -2.13
N ARG A 177 -4.20 25.72 -2.98
CA ARG A 177 -3.56 26.95 -2.51
C ARG A 177 -4.47 27.77 -1.60
N GLY A 178 -5.77 27.76 -1.84
CA GLY A 178 -6.77 28.43 -1.00
C GLY A 178 -7.04 27.74 0.34
N THR A 179 -6.68 26.46 0.49
CA THR A 179 -6.87 25.67 1.70
C THR A 179 -5.63 25.62 2.58
N LEU A 180 -4.44 25.64 1.99
CA LEU A 180 -3.16 25.57 2.68
C LEU A 180 -2.86 26.84 3.49
N GLU A 181 -2.33 26.69 4.71
CA GLU A 181 -2.01 27.75 5.66
C GLU A 181 -0.49 27.82 5.94
N PRO A 182 0.27 28.64 5.22
CA PRO A 182 1.70 28.82 5.49
C PRO A 182 1.96 29.53 6.85
N PRO A 183 3.15 29.36 7.48
CA PRO A 183 4.34 28.71 6.95
C PRO A 183 4.29 27.17 7.08
N PHE A 184 4.96 26.50 6.15
CA PHE A 184 4.97 25.03 6.08
C PHE A 184 6.26 24.42 6.65
N PRO A 185 6.23 23.16 7.14
CA PRO A 185 7.44 22.43 7.43
C PRO A 185 8.32 22.27 6.19
N ARG A 186 9.62 22.60 6.31
CA ARG A 186 10.58 22.57 5.19
C ARG A 186 10.62 21.21 4.46
N PRO A 187 10.59 20.05 5.15
CA PRO A 187 10.55 18.76 4.45
C PRO A 187 9.31 18.58 3.59
N PHE A 188 8.15 19.07 4.03
CA PHE A 188 6.90 18.95 3.29
C PHE A 188 6.93 19.80 2.00
N VAL A 189 7.51 20.99 2.06
CA VAL A 189 7.70 21.83 0.87
C VAL A 189 8.65 21.16 -0.13
N ARG A 190 9.77 20.59 0.35
CA ARG A 190 10.72 19.88 -0.52
C ARG A 190 10.10 18.67 -1.21
N THR A 191 9.32 17.88 -0.47
CA THR A 191 8.60 16.73 -1.05
C THR A 191 7.57 17.19 -2.08
N ALA A 192 6.85 18.26 -1.80
CA ALA A 192 5.87 18.82 -2.73
C ALA A 192 6.55 19.31 -4.02
N LEU A 193 7.71 19.98 -3.93
CA LEU A 193 8.49 20.42 -5.09
C LEU A 193 8.89 19.23 -5.98
N VAL A 194 9.38 18.14 -5.38
CA VAL A 194 9.72 16.92 -6.13
C VAL A 194 8.49 16.33 -6.82
N ASN A 195 7.36 16.27 -6.11
CA ASN A 195 6.14 15.65 -6.64
C ASN A 195 5.52 16.48 -7.76
N PHE A 196 5.30 17.79 -7.56
CA PHE A 196 4.66 18.66 -8.56
C PHE A 196 5.59 18.94 -9.74
N GLY A 197 6.89 19.19 -9.50
CA GLY A 197 7.87 19.39 -10.56
C GLY A 197 8.06 18.11 -11.40
N GLY A 198 8.16 16.95 -10.75
CA GLY A 198 8.25 15.67 -11.45
C GLY A 198 7.00 15.36 -12.28
N LEU A 199 5.80 15.66 -11.75
CA LEU A 199 4.56 15.49 -12.49
C LEU A 199 4.46 16.44 -13.69
N ALA A 200 4.84 17.70 -13.52
CA ALA A 200 4.87 18.66 -14.62
C ALA A 200 5.80 18.20 -15.75
N SER A 201 7.02 17.76 -15.41
CA SER A 201 7.98 17.25 -16.41
C SER A 201 7.45 16.00 -17.11
N HIS A 202 6.86 15.04 -16.39
CA HIS A 202 6.28 13.87 -17.02
C HIS A 202 5.15 14.20 -17.99
N LEU A 203 4.25 15.11 -17.61
CA LEU A 203 3.17 15.55 -18.49
C LEU A 203 3.68 16.30 -19.72
N GLU A 204 4.72 17.10 -19.56
CA GLU A 204 5.32 17.89 -20.64
C GLU A 204 6.15 17.03 -21.61
N ASP A 205 6.98 16.13 -21.09
CA ASP A 205 8.01 15.43 -21.83
C ASP A 205 7.57 14.04 -22.29
N ASP A 206 6.86 13.27 -21.44
CA ASP A 206 6.55 11.86 -21.68
C ASP A 206 5.12 11.62 -22.18
N ALA A 207 4.12 12.28 -21.59
CA ALA A 207 2.71 11.97 -21.85
C ALA A 207 2.31 12.10 -23.33
N PRO A 208 2.76 13.10 -24.11
CA PRO A 208 2.45 13.19 -25.54
C PRO A 208 2.94 11.98 -26.33
N GLY A 209 4.12 11.46 -26.00
CA GLY A 209 4.71 10.30 -26.66
C GLY A 209 3.94 9.00 -26.39
N LEU A 210 3.37 8.85 -25.19
CA LEU A 210 2.63 7.64 -24.79
C LEU A 210 1.34 7.44 -25.60
N PHE A 211 0.74 8.51 -26.11
CA PHE A 211 -0.52 8.49 -26.86
C PHE A 211 -0.38 8.94 -28.32
N ALA A 212 0.86 9.08 -28.82
CA ALA A 212 1.11 9.59 -30.18
C ALA A 212 0.54 8.69 -31.32
N ASP A 213 0.23 7.44 -31.01
CA ASP A 213 -0.35 6.46 -31.95
C ASP A 213 -1.89 6.46 -31.97
N VAL A 214 -2.57 7.26 -31.13
CA VAL A 214 -4.03 7.45 -31.22
C VAL A 214 -4.36 8.25 -32.46
N ALA A 215 -5.16 7.65 -33.34
CA ALA A 215 -5.43 8.20 -34.69
C ALA A 215 -6.51 9.30 -34.74
N ASP A 216 -7.24 9.51 -33.63
CA ASP A 216 -8.29 10.52 -33.52
C ASP A 216 -7.66 11.92 -33.38
N GLU A 217 -7.66 12.69 -34.46
CA GLU A 217 -7.06 14.04 -34.50
C GLU A 217 -7.80 15.04 -33.60
N ASP A 218 -9.12 14.92 -33.44
CA ASP A 218 -9.93 15.80 -32.59
C ASP A 218 -9.60 15.53 -31.11
N LEU A 219 -9.43 14.27 -30.72
CA LEU A 219 -9.03 13.89 -29.40
C LEU A 219 -7.58 14.31 -29.08
N GLN A 220 -6.65 14.19 -30.02
CA GLN A 220 -5.29 14.68 -29.90
C GLN A 220 -5.25 16.21 -29.69
N ALA A 221 -6.08 16.95 -30.43
CA ALA A 221 -6.20 18.38 -30.28
C ALA A 221 -6.77 18.76 -28.90
N ALA A 222 -7.82 18.07 -28.43
CA ALA A 222 -8.40 18.27 -27.10
C ALA A 222 -7.40 17.95 -25.97
N PHE A 223 -6.62 16.88 -26.13
CA PHE A 223 -5.56 16.54 -25.19
C PHE A 223 -4.49 17.66 -25.10
N ALA A 224 -4.00 18.13 -26.25
CA ALA A 224 -3.01 19.22 -26.27
C ALA A 224 -3.56 20.52 -25.65
N GLU A 225 -4.87 20.82 -25.86
CA GLU A 225 -5.56 21.98 -25.27
C GLU A 225 -5.68 21.85 -23.74
N ALA A 226 -5.91 20.65 -23.20
CA ALA A 226 -5.99 20.39 -21.75
C ALA A 226 -4.61 20.32 -21.09
N LEU A 227 -3.62 19.77 -21.79
CA LEU A 227 -2.27 19.54 -21.26
C LEU A 227 -1.55 20.83 -20.90
N ALA A 228 -1.55 21.81 -21.80
CA ALA A 228 -0.78 23.03 -21.61
C ALA A 228 -1.20 23.84 -20.36
N PRO A 229 -2.50 24.08 -20.07
CA PRO A 229 -2.92 24.72 -18.82
C PRO A 229 -2.60 23.90 -17.56
N ALA A 230 -2.69 22.56 -17.63
CA ALA A 230 -2.37 21.67 -16.50
C ALA A 230 -0.88 21.77 -16.13
N VAL A 231 0.01 21.67 -17.12
CA VAL A 231 1.46 21.82 -16.94
C VAL A 231 1.79 23.22 -16.41
N GLN A 232 1.19 24.26 -16.98
CA GLN A 232 1.39 25.64 -16.51
C GLN A 232 0.99 25.78 -15.03
N ALA A 233 -0.17 25.28 -14.63
CA ALA A 233 -0.65 25.36 -13.24
C ALA A 233 0.29 24.61 -12.27
N LEU A 234 0.84 23.45 -12.66
CA LEU A 234 1.84 22.71 -11.88
C LEU A 234 3.14 23.52 -11.73
N ARG A 235 3.65 24.15 -12.79
CA ARG A 235 4.84 24.99 -12.77
C ARG A 235 4.64 26.27 -11.92
N GLU A 236 3.44 26.82 -11.93
CA GLU A 236 3.07 27.94 -11.04
C GLU A 236 3.07 27.52 -9.57
N VAL A 237 2.60 26.28 -9.26
CA VAL A 237 2.68 25.72 -7.90
C VAL A 237 4.14 25.48 -7.51
N GLU A 238 4.97 24.94 -8.40
CA GLU A 238 6.41 24.76 -8.16
C GLU A 238 7.07 26.08 -7.78
N THR A 239 6.90 27.12 -8.58
CA THR A 239 7.40 28.49 -8.30
C THR A 239 6.86 29.03 -6.97
N TRP A 240 5.57 28.81 -6.68
CA TRP A 240 4.97 29.25 -5.42
C TRP A 240 5.57 28.51 -4.21
N LEU A 241 5.88 27.22 -4.33
CA LEU A 241 6.53 26.41 -3.30
C LEU A 241 8.00 26.81 -3.08
N GLU A 242 8.75 27.14 -4.15
CA GLU A 242 10.11 27.66 -4.04
C GLU A 242 10.17 28.92 -3.16
N LEU A 243 9.24 29.86 -3.36
CA LEU A 243 9.12 31.05 -2.52
C LEU A 243 8.78 30.70 -1.06
N ARG A 244 8.05 29.61 -0.79
CA ARG A 244 7.73 29.14 0.56
C ARG A 244 8.90 28.47 1.28
N LEU A 245 9.95 28.05 0.56
CA LEU A 245 11.17 27.54 1.19
C LEU A 245 11.90 28.62 2.02
N GLU A 246 11.77 29.89 1.68
CA GLU A 246 12.40 31.00 2.41
C GLU A 246 11.82 31.12 3.82
N ASP A 247 10.49 30.98 3.96
CA ASP A 247 9.75 31.12 5.21
C ASP A 247 9.48 29.77 5.91
N ALA A 248 10.02 28.66 5.36
CA ALA A 248 9.72 27.31 5.83
C ALA A 248 10.28 27.06 7.23
N ILE A 249 9.44 26.45 8.07
CA ILE A 249 9.73 26.13 9.48
C ILE A 249 10.31 24.72 9.64
N GLY A 250 10.92 24.46 10.82
CA GLY A 250 11.47 23.15 11.16
C GLY A 250 10.46 22.17 11.78
N ASP A 251 9.27 22.62 12.16
CA ASP A 251 8.30 21.85 12.94
C ASP A 251 7.45 20.92 12.05
N PHE A 252 7.96 19.71 11.82
CA PHE A 252 7.25 18.61 11.14
C PHE A 252 6.77 17.53 12.10
N ALA A 253 7.30 17.48 13.32
CA ALA A 253 7.06 16.41 14.28
C ALA A 253 5.60 16.35 14.75
N LEU A 254 5.10 15.13 14.96
CA LEU A 254 3.75 14.91 15.51
C LEU A 254 3.68 15.24 17.02
N GLY A 255 4.74 14.95 17.76
CA GLY A 255 4.73 14.91 19.21
C GLY A 255 4.11 13.62 19.75
N GLU A 256 4.33 13.34 21.03
CA GLU A 256 3.92 12.07 21.68
C GLU A 256 2.42 11.80 21.60
N GLU A 257 1.58 12.82 21.82
CA GLU A 257 0.14 12.66 21.83
C GLU A 257 -0.42 12.30 20.44
N ARG A 258 -0.05 13.06 19.40
CA ARG A 258 -0.49 12.79 18.02
C ARG A 258 0.10 11.48 17.49
N TYR A 259 1.31 11.10 17.91
CA TYR A 259 1.92 9.83 17.55
C TYR A 259 1.16 8.65 18.16
N ARG A 260 0.68 8.75 19.40
CA ARG A 260 -0.21 7.76 20.02
C ARG A 260 -1.56 7.68 19.29
N GLU A 261 -2.13 8.83 18.90
CA GLU A 261 -3.36 8.87 18.08
C GLU A 261 -3.17 8.18 16.73
N LEU A 262 -1.99 8.36 16.08
CA LEU A 262 -1.63 7.67 14.84
C LEU A 262 -1.67 6.15 15.01
N LEU A 263 -0.97 5.62 16.03
CA LEU A 263 -0.91 4.20 16.35
C LEU A 263 -2.31 3.61 16.57
N TRP A 264 -3.14 4.29 17.34
CA TRP A 264 -4.48 3.82 17.64
C TRP A 264 -5.44 3.95 16.46
N ARG A 265 -5.55 5.12 15.85
CA ARG A 265 -6.57 5.37 14.84
C ARG A 265 -6.35 4.57 13.55
N ARG A 266 -5.10 4.46 13.09
CA ARG A 266 -4.77 3.72 11.86
C ARG A 266 -4.61 2.22 12.07
N TYR A 267 -4.01 1.82 13.22
CA TYR A 267 -3.50 0.45 13.37
C TYR A 267 -4.07 -0.30 14.55
N ARG A 268 -4.83 0.37 15.43
CA ARG A 268 -5.37 -0.22 16.68
C ARG A 268 -4.25 -0.70 17.64
N ILE A 269 -3.11 -0.05 17.59
CA ILE A 269 -1.99 -0.33 18.49
C ILE A 269 -2.12 0.53 19.74
N ASP A 270 -2.33 -0.15 20.88
CA ASP A 270 -2.39 0.46 22.21
C ASP A 270 -1.11 0.13 23.00
N LEU A 271 0.04 0.55 22.45
CA LEU A 271 1.34 0.43 23.06
C LEU A 271 2.00 1.81 23.13
N ASP A 272 2.65 2.09 24.25
CA ASP A 272 3.41 3.33 24.36
C ASP A 272 4.70 3.29 23.51
N TRP A 273 5.16 4.46 23.09
CA TRP A 273 6.31 4.57 22.20
C TRP A 273 7.63 4.06 22.81
N LYS A 274 7.77 4.02 24.16
CA LYS A 274 8.97 3.49 24.82
C LYS A 274 9.03 1.97 24.71
N THR A 275 7.87 1.32 24.88
CA THR A 275 7.71 -0.12 24.61
C THR A 275 8.05 -0.42 23.17
N LEU A 276 7.48 0.33 22.23
CA LEU A 276 7.75 0.17 20.80
C LEU A 276 9.23 0.39 20.45
N LYS A 277 9.87 1.40 21.05
CA LYS A 277 11.33 1.63 20.90
C LYS A 277 12.14 0.44 21.41
N GLY A 278 11.77 -0.14 22.53
CA GLY A 278 12.40 -1.35 23.05
C GLY A 278 12.31 -2.54 22.09
N VAL A 279 11.13 -2.72 21.48
CA VAL A 279 10.90 -3.74 20.43
C VAL A 279 11.81 -3.52 19.23
N ALA A 280 11.85 -2.28 18.69
CA ALA A 280 12.71 -1.93 17.56
C ALA A 280 14.21 -2.14 17.85
N GLN A 281 14.66 -1.78 19.07
CA GLN A 281 16.05 -1.99 19.50
C GLN A 281 16.40 -3.47 19.63
N ALA A 282 15.46 -4.30 20.08
CA ALA A 282 15.68 -5.74 20.21
C ALA A 282 15.81 -6.41 18.83
N ASP A 283 14.95 -6.05 17.85
CA ASP A 283 15.03 -6.60 16.49
C ASP A 283 16.31 -6.12 15.78
N LEU A 284 16.67 -4.84 15.90
CA LEU A 284 17.93 -4.29 15.40
C LEU A 284 19.14 -5.07 15.96
N ALA A 285 19.18 -5.31 17.26
CA ALA A 285 20.28 -6.06 17.89
C ALA A 285 20.35 -7.51 17.37
N ARG A 286 19.20 -8.18 17.22
CA ARG A 286 19.09 -9.52 16.62
C ARG A 286 19.65 -9.53 15.20
N ASN A 287 19.24 -8.59 14.36
CA ASN A 287 19.64 -8.52 12.96
C ASN A 287 21.13 -8.16 12.81
N LEU A 288 21.69 -7.28 13.64
CA LEU A 288 23.13 -7.00 13.67
C LEU A 288 23.97 -8.21 14.08
N GLU A 289 23.50 -9.02 15.02
CA GLU A 289 24.17 -10.26 15.39
C GLU A 289 24.10 -11.29 14.26
N LEU A 290 22.92 -11.44 13.65
CA LEU A 290 22.70 -12.34 12.52
C LEU A 290 23.59 -11.94 11.33
N LEU A 291 23.70 -10.64 11.03
CA LEU A 291 24.59 -10.11 9.99
C LEU A 291 26.05 -10.52 10.23
N ARG A 292 26.57 -10.26 11.46
CA ARG A 292 27.95 -10.64 11.80
C ARG A 292 28.20 -12.13 11.61
N ASN A 293 27.26 -12.96 12.07
CA ASN A 293 27.39 -14.41 11.97
C ASN A 293 27.31 -14.90 10.52
N THR A 294 26.44 -14.31 9.70
CA THR A 294 26.29 -14.67 8.28
C THR A 294 27.49 -14.22 7.45
N CYS A 295 28.03 -13.02 7.69
CA CYS A 295 29.27 -12.56 7.01
C CYS A 295 30.46 -13.48 7.28
N LYS A 296 30.61 -14.00 8.50
CA LYS A 296 31.67 -14.96 8.84
C LYS A 296 31.56 -16.30 8.12
N LEU A 297 30.41 -16.66 7.58
CA LEU A 297 30.25 -17.83 6.73
C LEU A 297 30.86 -17.62 5.33
N ILE A 298 31.04 -16.35 4.92
CA ILE A 298 31.67 -15.96 3.66
C ILE A 298 33.19 -15.95 3.87
N ASP A 299 33.66 -15.18 4.84
CA ASP A 299 35.06 -15.09 5.26
C ASP A 299 35.11 -14.81 6.79
N PRO A 300 35.78 -15.66 7.61
CA PRO A 300 35.86 -15.46 9.05
C PRO A 300 36.45 -14.11 9.51
N GLU A 301 37.27 -13.48 8.68
CA GLU A 301 37.95 -12.21 8.99
C GLU A 301 37.30 -10.99 8.32
N ILE A 302 36.22 -11.17 7.54
CA ILE A 302 35.58 -10.08 6.82
C ILE A 302 34.97 -9.04 7.78
N THR A 303 35.14 -7.76 7.46
CA THR A 303 34.40 -6.70 8.14
C THR A 303 32.94 -6.67 7.66
N ILE A 304 32.02 -6.18 8.49
CA ILE A 304 30.61 -6.06 8.07
C ILE A 304 30.49 -5.08 6.90
N THR A 305 31.28 -4.01 6.90
CA THR A 305 31.29 -3.03 5.81
C THR A 305 31.69 -3.66 4.47
N ASP A 306 32.75 -4.49 4.47
CA ASP A 306 33.18 -5.18 3.26
C ASP A 306 32.16 -6.25 2.82
N CYS A 307 31.57 -6.96 3.77
CA CYS A 307 30.50 -7.92 3.52
C CYS A 307 29.26 -7.25 2.88
N ALA A 308 28.83 -6.10 3.41
CA ALA A 308 27.73 -5.32 2.82
C ALA A 308 28.11 -4.75 1.44
N ALA A 309 29.38 -4.38 1.23
CA ALA A 309 29.87 -3.96 -0.09
C ALA A 309 29.78 -5.09 -1.13
N MET A 310 30.08 -6.35 -0.74
CA MET A 310 29.94 -7.49 -1.66
C MET A 310 28.51 -7.64 -2.18
N VAL A 311 27.48 -7.43 -1.34
CA VAL A 311 26.07 -7.46 -1.78
C VAL A 311 25.80 -6.37 -2.81
N ARG A 312 26.27 -5.14 -2.53
CA ARG A 312 26.06 -4.01 -3.43
C ARG A 312 26.81 -4.13 -4.76
N ASP A 313 27.98 -4.77 -4.76
CA ASP A 313 28.85 -4.87 -5.93
C ASP A 313 28.51 -6.07 -6.84
N ASP A 314 27.73 -7.04 -6.35
CA ASP A 314 27.27 -8.21 -7.12
C ASP A 314 26.09 -7.80 -8.04
N LYS A 315 26.41 -7.06 -9.10
CA LYS A 315 25.40 -6.49 -10.01
C LYS A 315 24.92 -7.50 -11.05
N PRO A 316 23.60 -7.51 -11.37
CA PRO A 316 23.08 -8.35 -12.45
C PRO A 316 23.63 -7.93 -13.81
N GLY A 317 24.29 -8.87 -14.52
CA GLY A 317 24.97 -8.59 -15.78
C GLY A 317 24.07 -8.15 -16.93
N GLN A 318 22.80 -8.56 -16.92
CA GLN A 318 21.77 -8.20 -17.90
C GLN A 318 20.95 -6.96 -17.50
N GLY A 319 21.22 -6.37 -16.34
CA GLY A 319 20.45 -5.26 -15.77
C GLY A 319 19.30 -5.71 -14.85
N ALA A 320 18.87 -4.81 -13.97
CA ALA A 320 17.93 -5.13 -12.89
C ALA A 320 16.56 -5.59 -13.40
N VAL A 321 15.97 -4.90 -14.38
CA VAL A 321 14.65 -5.24 -14.95
C VAL A 321 14.65 -6.63 -15.59
N ALA A 322 15.66 -6.94 -16.43
CA ALA A 322 15.75 -8.24 -17.08
C ALA A 322 15.95 -9.36 -16.04
N ARG A 323 16.82 -9.15 -15.06
CA ARG A 323 17.07 -10.13 -13.99
C ARG A 323 15.86 -10.35 -13.11
N ALA A 324 15.15 -9.31 -12.72
CA ALA A 324 13.93 -9.44 -11.93
C ALA A 324 12.84 -10.22 -12.70
N ASN A 325 12.69 -10.01 -14.02
CA ASN A 325 11.78 -10.82 -14.84
C ASN A 325 12.14 -12.31 -14.83
N GLU A 326 13.42 -12.68 -14.74
CA GLU A 326 13.84 -14.08 -14.58
C GLU A 326 13.56 -14.59 -13.16
N GLN A 327 13.73 -13.74 -12.13
CA GLN A 327 13.49 -14.11 -10.73
C GLN A 327 12.02 -14.44 -10.45
N LEU A 328 11.05 -13.77 -11.09
CA LEU A 328 9.63 -13.98 -10.78
C LEU A 328 9.16 -15.44 -10.98
N PRO A 329 9.41 -16.12 -12.13
CA PRO A 329 9.08 -17.54 -12.28
C PRO A 329 9.91 -18.45 -11.35
N GLU A 330 11.19 -18.13 -11.08
CA GLU A 330 12.03 -18.87 -10.14
C GLU A 330 11.42 -18.83 -8.72
N LEU A 331 11.00 -17.65 -8.25
CA LEU A 331 10.37 -17.46 -6.94
C LEU A 331 9.01 -18.15 -6.84
N LYS A 332 8.19 -18.07 -7.90
CA LYS A 332 6.90 -18.76 -7.97
C LYS A 332 7.06 -20.26 -7.89
N GLU A 333 8.01 -20.84 -8.63
CA GLU A 333 8.33 -22.26 -8.59
C GLU A 333 8.82 -22.68 -7.19
N PHE A 334 9.75 -21.92 -6.61
CA PHE A 334 10.20 -22.17 -5.24
C PHE A 334 9.06 -22.17 -4.23
N LEU A 335 8.14 -21.19 -4.32
CA LEU A 335 7.00 -21.06 -3.43
C LEU A 335 6.08 -22.30 -3.51
N VAL A 336 5.81 -22.79 -4.72
CA VAL A 336 5.04 -24.02 -4.95
C VAL A 336 5.74 -25.26 -4.35
N GLN A 337 7.05 -25.35 -4.50
CA GLN A 337 7.84 -26.48 -3.95
C GLN A 337 7.93 -26.44 -2.43
N ALA A 338 8.08 -25.25 -1.85
CA ALA A 338 8.17 -25.05 -0.39
C ALA A 338 6.84 -25.29 0.32
N ASP A 339 5.71 -25.21 -0.38
CA ASP A 339 4.33 -25.46 0.09
C ASP A 339 3.97 -24.71 1.38
N ILE A 340 4.44 -23.45 1.47
CA ILE A 340 4.25 -22.59 2.65
C ILE A 340 3.03 -21.68 2.55
N ILE A 341 2.48 -21.47 1.34
CA ILE A 341 1.27 -20.71 1.05
C ILE A 341 0.77 -21.08 -0.36
N GLY A 342 -0.54 -21.12 -0.56
CA GLY A 342 -1.14 -21.32 -1.88
C GLY A 342 -1.19 -20.07 -2.73
N ILE A 343 -1.25 -20.26 -4.05
CA ILE A 343 -1.45 -19.17 -5.03
C ILE A 343 -2.92 -19.24 -5.45
N PRO A 344 -3.76 -18.23 -5.11
CA PRO A 344 -5.21 -18.35 -5.23
C PRO A 344 -5.73 -18.08 -6.65
N SER A 345 -4.88 -17.70 -7.60
CA SER A 345 -5.27 -17.39 -9.00
C SER A 345 -4.12 -17.45 -9.97
N ASP A 346 -4.47 -17.39 -11.27
CA ASP A 346 -3.51 -17.38 -12.39
C ASP A 346 -3.10 -15.97 -12.84
N GLU A 347 -3.52 -14.92 -12.12
CA GLU A 347 -3.11 -13.54 -12.39
C GLU A 347 -1.59 -13.42 -12.34
N THR A 348 -1.03 -12.52 -13.15
CA THR A 348 0.41 -12.39 -13.38
C THR A 348 0.93 -11.02 -12.99
N ALA A 349 2.24 -10.97 -12.74
CA ALA A 349 2.99 -9.73 -12.64
C ALA A 349 4.17 -9.80 -13.61
N PHE A 350 4.57 -8.66 -14.15
CA PHE A 350 5.80 -8.51 -14.92
C PHE A 350 6.60 -7.31 -14.43
N VAL A 351 7.88 -7.24 -14.84
CA VAL A 351 8.78 -6.16 -14.39
C VAL A 351 8.98 -5.15 -15.51
N ALA A 352 8.93 -3.86 -15.15
CA ALA A 352 9.20 -2.76 -16.06
C ALA A 352 10.11 -1.71 -15.40
N GLU A 353 10.70 -0.84 -16.20
CA GLU A 353 11.41 0.33 -15.67
C GLU A 353 10.41 1.38 -15.19
N ALA A 354 10.67 1.95 -14.01
CA ALA A 354 9.82 3.00 -13.46
C ALA A 354 9.85 4.26 -14.33
N PRO A 355 8.68 4.87 -14.61
CA PRO A 355 8.65 6.16 -15.30
C PRO A 355 9.36 7.23 -14.48
N ALA A 356 9.94 8.23 -15.16
CA ALA A 356 10.83 9.22 -14.55
C ALA A 356 10.20 9.93 -13.34
N TYR A 357 8.93 10.29 -13.41
CA TYR A 357 8.23 11.00 -12.33
C TYR A 357 7.96 10.15 -11.06
N ARG A 358 8.15 8.82 -11.13
CA ARG A 358 7.98 7.90 -9.99
C ARG A 358 9.28 7.26 -9.50
N ARG A 359 10.42 7.75 -9.93
CA ARG A 359 11.76 7.27 -9.51
C ARG A 359 12.17 7.72 -8.10
N THR A 360 11.26 8.29 -7.32
CA THR A 360 11.49 8.64 -5.91
C THR A 360 11.68 7.42 -5.00
N ASN A 361 11.13 6.26 -5.41
CA ASN A 361 11.39 4.96 -4.79
C ASN A 361 12.23 4.10 -5.74
N SER A 362 13.15 3.31 -5.19
CA SER A 362 13.99 2.39 -5.96
C SER A 362 13.18 1.29 -6.66
N ALA A 363 12.08 0.87 -6.06
CA ALA A 363 11.14 -0.10 -6.63
C ALA A 363 9.76 0.02 -5.99
N TYR A 364 8.73 -0.41 -6.70
CA TYR A 364 7.35 -0.52 -6.21
C TYR A 364 6.52 -1.39 -7.16
N ILE A 365 5.42 -1.93 -6.67
CA ILE A 365 4.47 -2.64 -7.51
C ILE A 365 3.19 -1.80 -7.72
N GLU A 366 2.71 -1.77 -8.95
CA GLU A 366 1.39 -1.25 -9.30
C GLU A 366 0.45 -2.43 -9.54
N ILE A 367 -0.55 -2.53 -8.66
CA ILE A 367 -1.51 -3.63 -8.67
C ILE A 367 -2.83 -3.08 -9.21
N PRO A 368 -3.47 -3.75 -10.17
CA PRO A 368 -4.80 -3.38 -10.66
C PRO A 368 -5.81 -3.27 -9.52
N GLY A 369 -6.73 -2.33 -9.64
CA GLY A 369 -7.77 -2.11 -8.64
C GLY A 369 -8.63 -3.35 -8.39
N ALA A 370 -9.31 -3.38 -7.25
CA ALA A 370 -10.09 -4.56 -6.85
C ALA A 370 -11.33 -4.80 -7.75
N TYR A 371 -11.74 -3.80 -8.50
CA TYR A 371 -12.83 -3.87 -9.48
C TYR A 371 -12.34 -4.09 -10.93
N GLU A 372 -11.02 -4.17 -11.15
CA GLU A 372 -10.42 -4.52 -12.44
C GLU A 372 -10.12 -6.03 -12.48
N GLU A 373 -10.52 -6.68 -13.57
CA GLU A 373 -10.30 -8.11 -13.80
C GLU A 373 -9.35 -8.33 -14.98
N GLY A 374 -8.51 -9.36 -14.87
CA GLY A 374 -7.66 -9.83 -15.98
C GLY A 374 -6.46 -8.95 -16.31
N LEU A 375 -6.23 -7.85 -15.59
CA LEU A 375 -5.06 -7.00 -15.78
C LEU A 375 -3.86 -7.55 -15.00
N PRO A 376 -2.64 -7.52 -15.58
CA PRO A 376 -1.43 -7.87 -14.86
C PRO A 376 -1.02 -6.77 -13.89
N ALA A 377 -0.33 -7.13 -12.80
CA ALA A 377 0.39 -6.18 -11.98
C ALA A 377 1.74 -5.83 -12.63
N ILE A 378 2.25 -4.64 -12.34
CA ILE A 378 3.54 -4.18 -12.87
C ILE A 378 4.48 -3.87 -11.71
N TYR A 379 5.54 -4.65 -11.61
CA TYR A 379 6.62 -4.40 -10.68
C TYR A 379 7.63 -3.45 -11.34
N TYR A 380 7.69 -2.22 -10.85
CA TYR A 380 8.56 -1.19 -11.37
C TYR A 380 9.88 -1.13 -10.62
N ILE A 381 10.99 -1.04 -11.37
CA ILE A 381 12.33 -0.80 -10.84
C ILE A 381 12.84 0.52 -11.40
N ALA A 382 13.25 1.44 -10.53
CA ALA A 382 13.79 2.71 -10.96
C ALA A 382 15.20 2.54 -11.52
N GLY A 383 15.39 2.97 -12.77
CA GLY A 383 16.72 3.12 -13.36
C GLY A 383 17.46 4.32 -12.77
N PRO A 384 18.79 4.36 -12.88
CA PRO A 384 19.57 5.54 -12.51
C PRO A 384 19.24 6.71 -13.44
N ASP A 385 19.38 7.92 -12.91
CA ASP A 385 19.28 9.12 -13.73
C ASP A 385 20.44 9.13 -14.76
N PRO A 386 20.14 9.25 -16.06
CA PRO A 386 21.16 9.24 -17.11
C PRO A 386 22.14 10.42 -17.04
N GLU A 387 21.77 11.51 -16.35
CA GLU A 387 22.64 12.68 -16.15
C GLU A 387 23.65 12.48 -15.01
N TRP A 388 23.48 11.46 -14.18
CA TRP A 388 24.44 11.17 -13.11
C TRP A 388 25.78 10.67 -13.67
N PRO A 389 26.90 10.90 -12.96
CA PRO A 389 28.19 10.30 -13.30
C PRO A 389 28.06 8.76 -13.39
N PRO A 390 28.74 8.09 -14.33
CA PRO A 390 28.61 6.64 -14.54
C PRO A 390 28.86 5.80 -13.28
N GLU A 391 29.71 6.27 -12.39
CA GLU A 391 29.97 5.62 -11.10
C GLU A 391 28.74 5.65 -10.19
N VAL A 392 28.05 6.78 -10.12
CA VAL A 392 26.82 6.95 -9.33
C VAL A 392 25.70 6.11 -9.92
N GLN A 393 25.55 6.11 -11.26
CA GLN A 393 24.59 5.25 -11.94
C GLN A 393 24.82 3.77 -11.61
N ARG A 394 26.07 3.31 -11.64
CA ARG A 394 26.41 1.92 -11.29
C ARG A 394 26.07 1.59 -9.83
N GLN A 395 26.36 2.50 -8.92
CA GLN A 395 26.05 2.31 -7.49
C GLN A 395 24.55 2.24 -7.23
N TYR A 396 23.73 2.98 -7.98
CA TYR A 396 22.28 3.02 -7.82
C TYR A 396 21.59 1.70 -8.22
N VAL A 397 22.11 0.97 -9.21
CA VAL A 397 21.56 -0.34 -9.59
C VAL A 397 21.64 -1.31 -8.40
N PRO A 398 20.56 -2.02 -8.03
CA PRO A 398 20.61 -2.98 -6.93
C PRO A 398 21.53 -4.16 -7.21
N GLY A 399 22.13 -4.76 -6.19
CA GLY A 399 22.83 -6.04 -6.26
C GLY A 399 21.85 -7.20 -6.46
N GLU A 400 22.38 -8.39 -6.86
CA GLU A 400 21.55 -9.61 -7.07
C GLU A 400 20.74 -9.98 -5.83
N ALA A 401 21.34 -9.89 -4.63
CA ALA A 401 20.66 -10.22 -3.38
C ALA A 401 19.58 -9.19 -3.01
N ASP A 402 19.88 -7.91 -3.17
CA ASP A 402 18.90 -6.83 -2.93
C ASP A 402 17.72 -6.95 -3.90
N LEU A 403 18.00 -7.20 -5.17
CA LEU A 403 17.00 -7.38 -6.22
C LEU A 403 16.10 -8.58 -5.94
N LEU A 404 16.69 -9.72 -5.51
CA LEU A 404 15.91 -10.92 -5.16
C LEU A 404 14.98 -10.65 -3.99
N ASN A 405 15.46 -10.00 -2.92
CA ASN A 405 14.64 -9.66 -1.76
C ASN A 405 13.53 -8.67 -2.12
N THR A 406 13.82 -7.68 -2.97
CA THR A 406 12.80 -6.77 -3.49
C THR A 406 11.76 -7.52 -4.33
N SER A 407 12.15 -8.48 -5.17
CA SER A 407 11.22 -9.32 -5.94
C SER A 407 10.34 -10.21 -5.04
N VAL A 408 10.87 -10.68 -3.89
CA VAL A 408 10.09 -11.36 -2.85
C VAL A 408 9.10 -10.41 -2.21
N HIS A 409 9.54 -9.20 -1.82
CA HIS A 409 8.73 -8.16 -1.18
C HIS A 409 7.58 -7.70 -2.08
N GLU A 410 7.88 -7.39 -3.33
CA GLU A 410 6.88 -6.84 -4.26
C GLU A 410 5.95 -7.91 -4.82
N VAL A 411 6.46 -9.12 -5.12
CA VAL A 411 5.69 -10.09 -5.91
C VAL A 411 5.45 -11.41 -5.17
N TRP A 412 6.46 -12.29 -5.03
CA TRP A 412 6.28 -13.68 -4.57
C TRP A 412 7.06 -14.01 -3.29
N PRO A 413 6.37 -14.14 -2.15
CA PRO A 413 4.93 -14.03 -1.87
C PRO A 413 4.48 -12.71 -1.24
N GLY A 414 5.10 -11.57 -1.57
CA GLY A 414 4.85 -10.27 -0.97
C GLY A 414 3.54 -9.59 -1.37
N HIS A 415 3.60 -8.31 -1.76
CA HIS A 415 2.43 -7.47 -2.03
C HIS A 415 1.49 -8.04 -3.09
N PHE A 416 2.03 -8.58 -4.19
CA PHE A 416 1.20 -9.15 -5.25
C PHE A 416 0.38 -10.34 -4.75
N LEU A 417 1.02 -11.33 -4.10
CA LEU A 417 0.28 -12.47 -3.55
C LEU A 417 -0.76 -12.03 -2.52
N HIS A 418 -0.43 -11.10 -1.62
CA HIS A 418 -1.37 -10.53 -0.67
C HIS A 418 -2.59 -9.94 -1.39
N SER A 419 -2.38 -9.17 -2.45
CA SER A 419 -3.48 -8.58 -3.22
C SER A 419 -4.41 -9.62 -3.84
N LEU A 420 -3.87 -10.76 -4.30
CA LEU A 420 -4.67 -11.86 -4.86
C LEU A 420 -5.64 -12.45 -3.82
N TYR A 421 -5.23 -12.53 -2.56
CA TYR A 421 -6.12 -12.94 -1.46
C TYR A 421 -7.15 -11.86 -1.13
N VAL A 422 -6.73 -10.58 -1.03
CA VAL A 422 -7.62 -9.46 -0.72
C VAL A 422 -8.74 -9.34 -1.76
N LYS A 423 -8.42 -9.44 -3.04
CA LYS A 423 -9.43 -9.41 -4.13
C LYS A 423 -10.50 -10.51 -3.95
N ARG A 424 -10.13 -11.66 -3.38
CA ARG A 424 -11.01 -12.83 -3.19
C ARG A 424 -11.65 -12.90 -1.82
N SER A 425 -11.20 -12.07 -0.89
CA SER A 425 -11.78 -12.00 0.45
C SER A 425 -13.22 -11.48 0.43
N GLY A 426 -14.03 -11.88 1.40
CA GLY A 426 -15.37 -11.32 1.63
C GLY A 426 -15.35 -9.91 2.20
N ASN A 427 -14.19 -9.42 2.66
CA ASN A 427 -14.01 -8.11 3.26
C ASN A 427 -13.94 -7.01 2.18
N ARG A 428 -15.07 -6.34 1.92
CA ARG A 428 -15.15 -5.28 0.90
C ARG A 428 -14.30 -4.06 1.25
N MET A 429 -14.11 -3.78 2.54
CA MET A 429 -13.25 -2.68 2.97
C MET A 429 -11.79 -2.93 2.60
N GLY A 430 -11.33 -4.19 2.62
CA GLY A 430 -9.99 -4.57 2.18
C GLY A 430 -9.71 -4.28 0.70
N LYS A 431 -10.77 -4.25 -0.13
CA LYS A 431 -10.66 -3.92 -1.57
C LYS A 431 -10.44 -2.43 -1.83
N ILE A 432 -10.72 -1.58 -0.86
CA ILE A 432 -10.67 -0.11 -0.99
C ILE A 432 -9.59 0.49 -0.08
N PHE A 433 -9.38 -0.12 1.09
CA PHE A 433 -8.45 0.36 2.10
C PHE A 433 -7.38 -0.69 2.39
N TRP A 434 -6.13 -0.31 2.16
CA TRP A 434 -4.98 -1.11 2.55
C TRP A 434 -4.52 -0.72 3.95
N ASN A 435 -4.44 -1.71 4.84
CA ASN A 435 -3.78 -1.49 6.12
C ASN A 435 -2.27 -1.60 5.92
N ALA A 436 -1.57 -0.47 5.97
CA ALA A 436 -0.14 -0.44 5.69
C ALA A 436 0.68 -1.34 6.63
N MET A 437 0.28 -1.51 7.90
CA MET A 437 0.99 -2.38 8.84
C MET A 437 0.85 -3.86 8.46
N LEU A 438 -0.30 -4.29 7.96
CA LEU A 438 -0.43 -5.65 7.43
C LEU A 438 0.30 -5.78 6.11
N SER A 439 0.12 -4.85 5.18
CA SER A 439 0.70 -4.95 3.82
C SER A 439 2.22 -4.95 3.83
N GLU A 440 2.83 -3.94 4.48
CA GLU A 440 4.28 -3.81 4.58
C GLU A 440 4.88 -4.84 5.55
N GLY A 441 4.16 -5.09 6.65
CA GLY A 441 4.55 -6.12 7.61
C GLY A 441 4.56 -7.51 7.00
N TRP A 442 3.58 -7.84 6.16
CA TRP A 442 3.52 -9.09 5.40
C TRP A 442 4.68 -9.18 4.40
N ALA A 443 4.86 -8.18 3.55
CA ALA A 443 5.92 -8.17 2.56
C ALA A 443 7.30 -8.32 3.21
N HIS A 444 7.58 -7.58 4.28
CA HIS A 444 8.80 -7.70 5.06
C HIS A 444 8.94 -9.06 5.78
N TYR A 445 7.84 -9.61 6.28
CA TYR A 445 7.79 -10.95 6.85
C TYR A 445 8.17 -12.02 5.83
N THR A 446 7.70 -11.90 4.59
CA THR A 446 7.95 -12.89 3.53
C THR A 446 9.43 -12.97 3.11
N GLU A 447 10.17 -11.89 3.22
CA GLU A 447 11.63 -11.88 2.97
C GLU A 447 12.37 -12.86 3.91
N GLU A 448 12.04 -12.84 5.20
CA GLU A 448 12.61 -13.75 6.19
C GLU A 448 12.00 -15.16 6.06
N LEU A 449 10.68 -15.27 5.81
CA LEU A 449 9.96 -16.54 5.60
C LEU A 449 10.54 -17.36 4.45
N MET A 450 10.84 -16.75 3.32
CA MET A 450 11.42 -17.44 2.16
C MET A 450 12.81 -18.01 2.47
N GLN A 451 13.61 -17.28 3.24
CA GLN A 451 14.91 -17.76 3.75
C GLN A 451 14.73 -18.92 4.76
N GLU A 452 13.75 -18.82 5.69
CA GLU A 452 13.40 -19.91 6.60
C GLU A 452 12.91 -21.17 5.85
N ALA A 453 12.28 -20.99 4.70
CA ALA A 453 11.82 -22.08 3.84
C ALA A 453 12.95 -22.72 3.01
N GLY A 454 14.14 -22.08 2.93
CA GLY A 454 15.33 -22.61 2.23
C GLY A 454 15.73 -21.84 0.97
N LEU A 455 15.09 -20.70 0.66
CA LEU A 455 15.51 -19.87 -0.46
C LEU A 455 16.96 -19.43 -0.25
N GLY A 456 17.80 -19.70 -1.26
CA GLY A 456 19.22 -19.34 -1.18
C GLY A 456 20.05 -20.20 -0.21
N GLU A 457 19.61 -21.41 0.18
CA GLU A 457 20.39 -22.32 1.00
C GLU A 457 21.79 -22.53 0.41
N GLY A 458 22.82 -22.41 1.25
CA GLY A 458 24.23 -22.46 0.81
C GLY A 458 24.76 -21.20 0.12
N LYS A 459 23.96 -20.13 0.00
CA LYS A 459 24.35 -18.83 -0.58
C LYS A 459 24.26 -17.72 0.48
N PRO A 460 25.26 -17.61 1.36
CA PRO A 460 25.19 -16.66 2.49
C PRO A 460 25.05 -15.20 2.07
N LEU A 461 25.52 -14.81 0.87
CA LEU A 461 25.40 -13.45 0.36
C LEU A 461 23.93 -13.05 0.15
N LEU A 462 23.04 -13.96 -0.28
CA LEU A 462 21.60 -13.71 -0.38
C LEU A 462 20.98 -13.44 1.01
N ARG A 463 21.43 -14.16 2.03
CA ARG A 463 20.99 -13.93 3.41
C ARG A 463 21.49 -12.58 3.95
N VAL A 464 22.72 -12.17 3.59
CA VAL A 464 23.26 -10.85 3.96
C VAL A 464 22.38 -9.74 3.39
N GLY A 465 21.98 -9.80 2.10
CA GLY A 465 21.09 -8.80 1.49
C GLY A 465 19.77 -8.67 2.25
N GLN A 466 19.11 -9.80 2.56
CA GLN A 466 17.85 -9.78 3.33
C GLN A 466 18.04 -9.15 4.72
N ILE A 467 19.16 -9.43 5.40
CA ILE A 467 19.41 -8.86 6.73
C ILE A 467 19.69 -7.35 6.65
N LEU A 468 20.39 -6.88 5.61
CA LEU A 468 20.60 -5.43 5.38
C LEU A 468 19.28 -4.69 5.16
N ASP A 469 18.35 -5.29 4.41
CA ASP A 469 17.00 -4.76 4.25
C ASP A 469 16.23 -4.72 5.56
N ALA A 470 16.34 -5.75 6.40
CA ALA A 470 15.74 -5.77 7.72
C ALA A 470 16.31 -4.68 8.63
N LEU A 471 17.64 -4.48 8.64
CA LEU A 471 18.29 -3.41 9.40
C LEU A 471 17.84 -2.02 8.96
N MET A 472 17.65 -1.79 7.66
CA MET A 472 17.11 -0.52 7.17
C MET A 472 15.73 -0.24 7.75
N ARG A 473 14.85 -1.26 7.80
CA ARG A 473 13.50 -1.14 8.35
C ARG A 473 13.48 -0.99 9.88
N ASP A 474 14.43 -1.60 10.59
CA ASP A 474 14.63 -1.38 12.03
C ASP A 474 15.05 0.06 12.33
N VAL A 475 15.96 0.60 11.51
CA VAL A 475 16.36 2.01 11.61
C VAL A 475 15.21 2.94 11.25
N ARG A 476 14.37 2.61 10.24
CA ARG A 476 13.13 3.34 9.95
C ARG A 476 12.24 3.45 11.19
N PHE A 477 12.04 2.34 11.91
CA PHE A 477 11.22 2.31 13.12
C PHE A 477 11.77 3.23 14.21
N LEU A 478 13.07 3.11 14.54
CA LEU A 478 13.73 3.97 15.52
C LEU A 478 13.75 5.43 15.09
N SER A 479 13.95 5.69 13.80
CA SER A 479 13.94 7.04 13.22
C SER A 479 12.56 7.69 13.31
N SER A 480 11.48 6.95 13.05
CA SER A 480 10.11 7.47 13.21
C SER A 480 9.88 7.98 14.63
N ILE A 481 10.18 7.17 15.64
CA ILE A 481 10.04 7.58 17.05
C ILE A 481 10.97 8.77 17.36
N GLY A 482 12.21 8.70 16.92
CA GLY A 482 13.20 9.75 17.13
C GLY A 482 12.76 11.10 16.56
N LEU A 483 12.38 11.13 15.30
CA LEU A 483 11.98 12.33 14.56
C LEU A 483 10.66 12.92 15.07
N HIS A 484 9.66 12.07 15.35
CA HIS A 484 8.31 12.53 15.66
C HIS A 484 8.02 12.68 17.15
N VAL A 485 8.78 12.01 18.05
CA VAL A 485 8.51 12.01 19.49
C VAL A 485 9.67 12.55 20.32
N GLU A 486 10.93 12.18 19.98
CA GLU A 486 12.09 12.49 20.79
C GLU A 486 12.84 13.77 20.39
N GLY A 487 12.40 14.47 19.33
CA GLY A 487 13.07 15.67 18.83
C GLY A 487 14.41 15.41 18.12
N MET A 488 14.59 14.22 17.57
CA MET A 488 15.76 13.87 16.77
C MET A 488 15.85 14.75 15.52
N GLY A 489 17.03 15.26 15.20
CA GLY A 489 17.29 15.95 13.93
C GLY A 489 17.51 14.98 12.78
N VAL A 490 17.24 15.46 11.55
CA VAL A 490 17.39 14.68 10.30
C VAL A 490 18.81 14.14 10.13
N GLU A 491 19.84 14.93 10.48
CA GLU A 491 21.24 14.53 10.37
C GLU A 491 21.59 13.36 11.32
N THR A 492 20.90 13.26 12.46
CA THR A 492 21.07 12.11 13.38
C THR A 492 20.40 10.87 12.81
N SER A 493 19.20 11.01 12.26
CA SER A 493 18.52 9.93 11.53
C SER A 493 19.39 9.44 10.36
N GLN A 494 19.95 10.33 9.56
CA GLN A 494 20.84 9.99 8.44
C GLN A 494 22.06 9.18 8.91
N ARG A 495 22.70 9.60 10.00
CA ARG A 495 23.82 8.82 10.57
C ARG A 495 23.39 7.43 11.02
N MET A 496 22.21 7.28 11.62
CA MET A 496 21.68 5.96 12.02
C MET A 496 21.52 5.04 10.80
N PHE A 497 20.99 5.52 9.67
CA PHE A 497 20.90 4.74 8.46
C PHE A 497 22.27 4.35 7.89
N ALA A 498 23.24 5.27 7.91
CA ALA A 498 24.59 4.97 7.43
C ALA A 498 25.35 3.98 8.33
N GLU A 499 25.25 4.13 9.66
CA GLU A 499 26.06 3.37 10.61
C GLU A 499 25.44 2.02 11.03
N LEU A 500 24.08 1.94 11.10
CA LEU A 500 23.37 0.76 11.60
C LEU A 500 22.75 -0.08 10.49
N ALA A 501 22.36 0.54 9.37
CA ALA A 501 21.84 -0.14 8.19
C ALA A 501 22.85 -0.21 7.04
N TYR A 502 24.05 0.34 7.22
CA TYR A 502 25.15 0.33 6.23
C TYR A 502 24.77 0.94 4.89
N LEU A 503 23.84 1.90 4.86
CA LEU A 503 23.45 2.59 3.64
C LEU A 503 24.54 3.59 3.20
N ASP A 504 24.67 3.75 1.89
CA ASP A 504 25.48 4.84 1.35
C ASP A 504 24.90 6.22 1.72
N PRO A 505 25.69 7.31 1.65
CA PRO A 505 25.27 8.63 2.10
C PRO A 505 24.01 9.17 1.41
N GLY A 506 23.80 8.85 0.12
CA GLY A 506 22.64 9.31 -0.65
C GLY A 506 21.36 8.63 -0.19
N ASN A 507 21.37 7.31 -0.11
CA ASN A 507 20.24 6.53 0.39
C ASN A 507 19.96 6.84 1.87
N ALA A 508 20.98 6.99 2.72
CA ALA A 508 20.81 7.36 4.12
C ALA A 508 20.12 8.74 4.27
N GLN A 509 20.49 9.72 3.44
CA GLN A 509 19.85 11.03 3.41
C GLN A 509 18.39 10.94 2.94
N GLN A 510 18.12 10.20 1.87
CA GLN A 510 16.77 10.00 1.35
C GLN A 510 15.85 9.38 2.41
N GLN A 511 16.31 8.30 3.09
CA GLN A 511 15.55 7.65 4.15
C GLN A 511 15.28 8.59 5.33
N ALA A 512 16.25 9.36 5.76
CA ALA A 512 16.08 10.31 6.86
C ALA A 512 15.09 11.44 6.50
N LEU A 513 15.15 11.96 5.27
CA LEU A 513 14.20 12.97 4.79
C LEU A 513 12.79 12.40 4.67
N ARG A 514 12.62 11.20 4.12
CA ARG A 514 11.33 10.53 4.04
C ARG A 514 10.71 10.35 5.43
N GLY A 515 11.48 9.98 6.44
CA GLY A 515 11.00 9.83 7.82
C GLY A 515 10.36 11.10 8.41
N THR A 516 10.64 12.29 7.87
CA THR A 516 10.04 13.55 8.35
C THR A 516 8.57 13.72 7.95
N TYR A 517 8.16 13.15 6.82
CA TYR A 517 6.78 13.25 6.33
C TYR A 517 6.03 11.90 6.32
N ASP A 518 6.74 10.80 6.58
CA ASP A 518 6.20 9.45 6.71
C ASP A 518 6.40 8.93 8.14
N PRO A 519 5.54 9.32 9.10
CA PRO A 519 5.63 8.87 10.48
C PRO A 519 5.32 7.38 10.65
N ASP A 520 4.75 6.73 9.62
CA ASP A 520 4.35 5.33 9.62
C ASP A 520 5.51 4.35 9.40
N TYR A 521 6.75 4.80 9.43
CA TYR A 521 7.96 3.98 9.23
C TYR A 521 8.06 2.73 10.10
N PHE A 522 7.36 2.69 11.23
CA PHE A 522 7.32 1.53 12.12
C PHE A 522 6.54 0.34 11.56
N VAL A 523 5.67 0.54 10.56
CA VAL A 523 4.72 -0.49 10.08
C VAL A 523 5.42 -1.74 9.54
N TYR A 524 6.59 -1.59 8.94
CA TYR A 524 7.38 -2.71 8.40
C TYR A 524 7.79 -3.71 9.49
N THR A 525 8.69 -3.29 10.38
CA THR A 525 9.23 -4.17 11.44
C THR A 525 8.15 -4.55 12.45
N LEU A 526 7.31 -3.61 12.90
CA LEU A 526 6.25 -3.91 13.86
C LEU A 526 5.25 -4.89 13.28
N GLY A 527 4.79 -4.66 12.05
CA GLY A 527 3.88 -5.57 11.35
C GLY A 527 4.46 -6.98 11.18
N LYS A 528 5.72 -7.08 10.73
CA LYS A 528 6.45 -8.36 10.66
C LYS A 528 6.45 -9.08 12.00
N LEU A 529 6.84 -8.40 13.08
CA LEU A 529 6.96 -9.02 14.41
C LEU A 529 5.61 -9.52 14.94
N ILE A 530 4.54 -8.76 14.71
CA ILE A 530 3.17 -9.19 15.05
C ILE A 530 2.79 -10.44 14.26
N ILE A 531 3.06 -10.48 12.94
CA ILE A 531 2.75 -11.65 12.10
C ILE A 531 3.58 -12.87 12.54
N VAL A 532 4.86 -12.70 12.86
CA VAL A 532 5.71 -13.78 13.41
C VAL A 532 5.13 -14.33 14.70
N LYS A 533 4.72 -13.43 15.62
CA LYS A 533 4.09 -13.84 16.89
C LYS A 533 2.77 -14.57 16.65
N MET A 534 1.92 -14.04 15.77
CA MET A 534 0.67 -14.72 15.39
C MET A 534 0.93 -16.11 14.81
N ARG A 535 1.91 -16.25 13.91
CA ARG A 535 2.30 -17.56 13.35
C ARG A 535 2.72 -18.53 14.45
N GLN A 536 3.59 -18.08 15.36
CA GLN A 536 4.09 -18.91 16.46
C GLN A 536 2.95 -19.38 17.35
N ASP A 537 2.08 -18.48 17.80
CA ASP A 537 0.96 -18.79 18.69
C ASP A 537 -0.06 -19.72 18.01
N TRP A 538 -0.46 -19.38 16.79
CA TRP A 538 -1.48 -20.14 16.06
C TRP A 538 -1.02 -21.55 15.71
N THR A 539 0.27 -21.74 15.35
CA THR A 539 0.80 -23.03 14.92
C THR A 539 1.29 -23.91 16.08
N ALA A 540 1.45 -23.36 17.31
CA ALA A 540 2.01 -24.06 18.45
C ALA A 540 1.29 -25.40 18.74
N GLU A 541 -0.03 -25.40 18.68
CA GLU A 541 -0.87 -26.59 18.92
C GLU A 541 -1.31 -27.30 17.63
N ARG A 542 -0.86 -26.82 16.45
CA ARG A 542 -1.25 -27.31 15.12
C ARG A 542 -0.10 -27.96 14.35
N GLY A 543 0.94 -28.41 15.03
CA GLY A 543 2.09 -29.09 14.41
C GLY A 543 3.23 -28.20 13.95
N GLY A 544 3.29 -26.94 14.41
CA GLY A 544 4.39 -26.02 14.13
C GLY A 544 4.52 -25.74 12.63
N ARG A 545 5.70 -26.00 12.04
CA ARG A 545 5.97 -25.72 10.63
C ARG A 545 4.99 -26.37 9.64
N ALA A 546 4.44 -27.53 9.96
CA ALA A 546 3.47 -28.21 9.09
C ALA A 546 2.15 -27.43 8.91
N ALA A 547 1.85 -26.51 9.82
CA ALA A 547 0.67 -25.66 9.77
C ALA A 547 0.92 -24.26 9.17
N TRP A 548 2.13 -23.98 8.66
CA TRP A 548 2.44 -22.64 8.12
C TRP A 548 1.55 -22.27 6.94
N LYS A 549 1.33 -23.20 6.03
CA LYS A 549 0.46 -22.95 4.86
C LYS A 549 -0.94 -22.53 5.28
N GLU A 550 -1.55 -23.32 6.18
CA GLU A 550 -2.89 -23.03 6.68
C GLU A 550 -2.96 -21.69 7.42
N PHE A 551 -1.95 -21.38 8.23
CA PHE A 551 -1.85 -20.07 8.89
C PHE A 551 -1.84 -18.91 7.90
N HIS A 552 -0.97 -18.96 6.88
CA HIS A 552 -0.82 -17.90 5.91
C HIS A 552 -2.09 -17.72 5.06
N GLU A 553 -2.66 -18.81 4.60
CA GLU A 553 -3.90 -18.80 3.83
C GLU A 553 -5.07 -18.24 4.64
N GLN A 554 -5.19 -18.63 5.91
CA GLN A 554 -6.22 -18.09 6.79
C GLN A 554 -6.01 -16.60 7.04
N LEU A 555 -4.79 -16.16 7.39
CA LEU A 555 -4.47 -14.75 7.64
C LEU A 555 -4.85 -13.86 6.45
N LEU A 556 -4.40 -14.23 5.25
CA LEU A 556 -4.62 -13.40 4.07
C LEU A 556 -6.07 -13.46 3.55
N SER A 557 -6.77 -14.58 3.75
CA SER A 557 -8.18 -14.71 3.35
C SER A 557 -9.12 -13.80 4.14
N LEU A 558 -8.73 -13.33 5.33
CA LEU A 558 -9.46 -12.36 6.13
C LEU A 558 -9.40 -10.93 5.56
N GLY A 559 -8.58 -10.71 4.53
CA GLY A 559 -8.44 -9.41 3.87
C GLY A 559 -7.41 -8.51 4.54
N SER A 560 -7.57 -7.17 4.42
CA SER A 560 -6.57 -6.17 4.83
C SER A 560 -6.97 -5.41 6.10
N ALA A 561 -7.58 -6.07 7.09
CA ALA A 561 -7.96 -5.45 8.35
C ALA A 561 -6.74 -5.17 9.27
N PRO A 562 -6.86 -4.32 10.29
CA PRO A 562 -5.81 -4.11 11.28
C PRO A 562 -5.36 -5.41 11.96
N LEU A 563 -4.04 -5.59 12.13
CA LEU A 563 -3.47 -6.82 12.71
C LEU A 563 -4.04 -7.23 14.08
N PRO A 564 -4.36 -6.32 15.03
CA PRO A 564 -5.02 -6.73 16.26
C PRO A 564 -6.39 -7.37 16.03
N ALA A 565 -7.17 -6.85 15.07
CA ALA A 565 -8.48 -7.43 14.73
C ALA A 565 -8.34 -8.79 14.02
N LEU A 566 -7.34 -8.96 13.16
CA LEU A 566 -7.02 -10.24 12.54
C LEU A 566 -6.56 -11.27 13.57
N ARG A 567 -5.75 -10.86 14.55
CA ARG A 567 -5.33 -11.74 15.64
C ARG A 567 -6.53 -12.27 16.42
N GLU A 568 -7.44 -11.40 16.82
CA GLU A 568 -8.68 -11.82 17.53
C GLU A 568 -9.53 -12.76 16.68
N ALA A 569 -9.67 -12.48 15.38
CA ALA A 569 -10.42 -13.34 14.46
C ALA A 569 -9.81 -14.73 14.31
N MET A 570 -8.48 -14.87 14.39
CA MET A 570 -7.76 -16.13 14.25
C MET A 570 -7.59 -16.91 15.55
N MET A 571 -7.40 -16.22 16.69
CA MET A 571 -7.12 -16.86 17.99
C MET A 571 -8.37 -17.05 18.84
N GLY A 572 -9.45 -16.34 18.52
CA GLY A 572 -10.67 -16.23 19.31
C GLY A 572 -10.72 -14.94 20.14
N PRO A 573 -11.93 -14.41 20.37
CA PRO A 573 -12.10 -13.11 21.03
C PRO A 573 -11.82 -13.17 22.55
N ASP A 574 -11.94 -14.36 23.17
CA ASP A 574 -11.88 -14.51 24.63
C ASP A 574 -10.44 -14.44 25.18
N ASP A 575 -9.46 -14.87 24.40
CA ASP A 575 -8.03 -14.79 24.76
C ASP A 575 -7.16 -14.73 23.51
N PRO A 576 -7.07 -13.57 22.85
CA PRO A 576 -6.22 -13.42 21.66
C PRO A 576 -4.71 -13.48 22.00
N GLY A 577 -4.34 -13.45 23.27
CA GLY A 577 -2.96 -13.38 23.75
C GLY A 577 -2.28 -12.03 23.45
N PRO A 578 -1.02 -11.83 23.85
CA PRO A 578 -0.31 -10.59 23.62
C PRO A 578 0.00 -10.38 22.13
N LEU A 579 0.05 -9.12 21.72
CA LEU A 579 0.30 -8.75 20.33
C LEU A 579 1.77 -8.98 19.90
N LEU A 580 2.70 -8.89 20.88
CA LEU A 580 4.16 -9.05 20.73
C LEU A 580 4.73 -10.00 21.79
#